data_44bded01e31dc40024648a6c542cc734
#
_entry.id   44bded01e31dc40024648a6c542cc734
#
_cell.length_a   1.000
_cell.length_b   1.000
_cell.length_c   1.000
_cell.angle_alpha   90.00
_cell.angle_beta   90.00
_cell.angle_gamma   90.00
#
_symmetry.space_group_name_H-M   'P 1'
#
loop_
_entity.id
_entity.type
_entity.pdbx_description
1 polymer ?
#
loop_
_entity_poly.entity_id
_entity_poly.type
_entity_poly.pdbx_seq_one_letter_code
_entity_poly.pdbx_strand_id
1 'polypeptide(L)'
;VLVSAMLTAGGAPDLTIQLILQGDAILLADSRILGEYDDVTSRARFGFDPRKRFRVLAQLASISEHVQSRPLRLALPDDEDRVFVEVAVAGRADAIVTGNTRHYLPTDGTTLGLPVLTPRQFTEGMRQ
;
A
#
# COMPACT_ATOMS: atom_id res chain seq x y z
N VAL A 1 -3.24 4.93 1.18
CA VAL A 1 -3.67 5.00 -0.23
C VAL A 1 -5.08 4.45 -0.42
N LEU A 2 -5.36 3.27 0.11
CA LEU A 2 -6.68 2.64 -0.08
C LEU A 2 -7.84 3.48 0.51
N VAL A 3 -7.70 3.96 1.75
CA VAL A 3 -8.75 4.79 2.36
C VAL A 3 -8.96 6.07 1.55
N SER A 4 -7.90 6.74 1.14
CA SER A 4 -7.99 7.94 0.31
C SER A 4 -8.65 7.65 -1.04
N ALA A 5 -8.34 6.50 -1.65
CA ALA A 5 -8.97 6.07 -2.91
C ALA A 5 -10.49 5.88 -2.74
N MET A 6 -10.90 5.27 -1.63
CA MET A 6 -12.31 5.03 -1.35
C MET A 6 -13.08 6.30 -0.98
N LEU A 7 -12.40 7.31 -0.42
CA LEU A 7 -13.01 8.59 -0.04
C LEU A 7 -13.18 9.55 -1.21
N THR A 8 -12.25 9.52 -2.18
CA THR A 8 -12.21 10.52 -3.27
C THR A 8 -12.00 9.83 -4.61
N ALA A 9 -13.05 9.77 -5.41
CA ALA A 9 -12.97 9.21 -6.77
C ALA A 9 -12.14 10.12 -7.69
N GLY A 10 -11.37 9.53 -8.59
CA GLY A 10 -10.62 10.23 -9.63
C GLY A 10 -9.30 10.84 -9.21
N GLY A 11 -8.97 10.85 -7.92
CA GLY A 11 -7.67 11.33 -7.44
C GLY A 11 -6.56 10.32 -7.68
N ALA A 12 -5.31 10.72 -7.41
CA ALA A 12 -4.14 9.86 -7.59
C ALA A 12 -4.22 8.56 -6.76
N PRO A 13 -4.70 8.56 -5.50
CA PRO A 13 -4.90 7.30 -4.78
C PRO A 13 -5.89 6.36 -5.47
N ASP A 14 -7.02 6.87 -5.95
CA ASP A 14 -8.00 6.07 -6.69
C ASP A 14 -7.40 5.51 -7.99
N LEU A 15 -6.68 6.33 -8.75
CA LEU A 15 -6.00 5.90 -9.97
C LEU A 15 -4.98 4.79 -9.68
N THR A 16 -4.27 4.87 -8.56
CA THR A 16 -3.34 3.82 -8.10
C THR A 16 -4.07 2.49 -7.93
N ILE A 17 -5.20 2.49 -7.23
CA ILE A 17 -6.02 1.29 -7.03
C ILE A 17 -6.58 0.78 -8.37
N GLN A 18 -7.03 1.68 -9.25
CA GLN A 18 -7.52 1.30 -10.59
C GLN A 18 -6.44 0.59 -11.41
N LEU A 19 -5.19 1.06 -11.37
CA LEU A 19 -4.07 0.41 -12.07
C LEU A 19 -3.86 -1.02 -11.56
N ILE A 20 -3.97 -1.23 -10.25
CA ILE A 20 -3.87 -2.56 -9.65
C ILE A 20 -5.03 -3.45 -10.11
N LEU A 21 -6.26 -2.94 -10.04
CA LEU A 21 -7.45 -3.70 -10.43
C LEU A 21 -7.48 -4.04 -11.91
N GLN A 22 -6.88 -3.21 -12.75
CA GLN A 22 -6.78 -3.43 -14.20
C GLN A 22 -5.62 -4.36 -14.59
N GLY A 23 -4.74 -4.69 -13.66
CA GLY A 23 -3.58 -5.54 -13.93
C GLY A 23 -2.36 -4.80 -14.47
N ASP A 24 -2.38 -3.46 -14.47
CA ASP A 24 -1.24 -2.64 -14.94
C ASP A 24 -0.18 -2.44 -13.85
N ALA A 25 -0.52 -2.73 -12.61
CA ALA A 25 0.40 -2.76 -11.47
C ALA A 25 0.09 -3.99 -10.61
N ILE A 26 1.11 -4.54 -9.99
CA ILE A 26 0.96 -5.72 -9.12
C ILE A 26 1.10 -5.28 -7.67
N LEU A 27 0.07 -5.56 -6.88
CA LEU A 27 0.10 -5.36 -5.44
C LEU A 27 0.80 -6.55 -4.78
N LEU A 28 1.88 -6.28 -4.06
CA LEU A 28 2.51 -7.27 -3.20
C LEU A 28 1.88 -7.19 -1.82
N ALA A 29 1.50 -8.32 -1.26
CA ALA A 29 0.85 -8.35 0.05
C ALA A 29 1.12 -9.66 0.79
N ASP A 30 0.84 -9.64 2.08
CA ASP A 30 0.70 -10.83 2.91
C ASP A 30 -0.55 -10.68 3.78
N SER A 31 -0.81 -11.66 4.65
CA SER A 31 -2.00 -11.63 5.50
C SER A 31 -2.00 -10.44 6.47
N ARG A 32 -0.83 -9.95 6.88
CA ARG A 32 -0.72 -8.79 7.78
C ARG A 32 -1.17 -7.51 7.07
N ILE A 33 -0.74 -7.33 5.81
CA ILE A 33 -1.12 -6.16 5.00
C ILE A 33 -2.61 -6.19 4.67
N LEU A 34 -3.13 -7.35 4.25
CA LEU A 34 -4.55 -7.49 3.95
C LEU A 34 -5.41 -7.31 5.21
N GLY A 35 -4.94 -7.78 6.36
CA GLY A 35 -5.58 -7.54 7.65
C GLY A 35 -5.60 -6.07 8.04
N GLU A 36 -4.52 -5.33 7.76
CA GLU A 36 -4.46 -3.89 7.99
C GLU A 36 -5.46 -3.14 7.11
N TYR A 37 -5.61 -3.51 5.84
CA TYR A 37 -6.60 -2.92 4.96
C TYR A 37 -8.02 -3.17 5.47
N ASP A 38 -8.31 -4.37 5.97
CA ASP A 38 -9.59 -4.69 6.57
C ASP A 38 -9.85 -3.83 7.82
N ASP A 39 -8.86 -3.73 8.69
CA ASP A 39 -8.97 -2.97 9.94
C ASP A 39 -9.23 -1.48 9.67
N VAL A 40 -8.38 -0.82 8.87
CA VAL A 40 -8.50 0.63 8.64
C VAL A 40 -9.78 0.99 7.90
N THR A 41 -10.22 0.19 6.92
CA THR A 41 -11.44 0.47 6.15
C THR A 41 -12.71 0.16 6.94
N SER A 42 -12.63 -0.59 8.04
CA SER A 42 -13.78 -0.89 8.91
C SER A 42 -14.05 0.22 9.92
N ARG A 43 -13.17 1.21 10.05
CA ARG A 43 -13.33 2.26 11.07
C ARG A 43 -14.57 3.11 10.80
N ALA A 44 -15.39 3.29 11.84
CA ALA A 44 -16.69 3.96 11.73
C ALA A 44 -16.59 5.40 11.18
N ARG A 45 -15.49 6.09 11.47
CA ARG A 45 -15.26 7.47 10.99
C ARG A 45 -15.25 7.63 9.48
N PHE A 46 -14.97 6.55 8.73
CA PHE A 46 -14.96 6.60 7.27
C PHE A 46 -16.30 6.29 6.65
N GLY A 47 -17.19 5.61 7.37
CA GLY A 47 -18.56 5.36 6.93
C GLY A 47 -18.71 4.58 5.62
N PHE A 48 -17.75 3.73 5.28
CA PHE A 48 -17.83 2.94 4.04
C PHE A 48 -18.98 1.94 4.08
N ASP A 49 -19.67 1.79 2.94
CA ASP A 49 -20.67 0.74 2.78
C ASP A 49 -20.00 -0.64 2.94
N PRO A 50 -20.48 -1.51 3.87
CA PRO A 50 -19.87 -2.81 4.10
C PRO A 50 -19.79 -3.70 2.85
N ARG A 51 -20.77 -3.64 1.96
CA ARG A 51 -20.78 -4.44 0.71
C ARG A 51 -19.71 -3.95 -0.26
N LYS A 52 -19.59 -2.63 -0.43
CA LYS A 52 -18.56 -2.04 -1.30
C LYS A 52 -17.17 -2.33 -0.75
N ARG A 53 -17.01 -2.14 0.54
CA ARG A 53 -15.76 -2.42 1.25
C ARG A 53 -15.34 -3.89 1.05
N PHE A 54 -16.25 -4.82 1.27
CA PHE A 54 -16.00 -6.25 1.09
C PHE A 54 -15.55 -6.58 -0.34
N ARG A 55 -16.22 -6.03 -1.34
CA ARG A 55 -15.88 -6.26 -2.75
C ARG A 55 -14.48 -5.77 -3.10
N VAL A 56 -14.11 -4.57 -2.65
CA VAL A 56 -12.78 -4.01 -2.90
C VAL A 56 -11.70 -4.87 -2.24
N LEU A 57 -11.89 -5.22 -0.97
CA LEU A 57 -10.93 -6.04 -0.24
C LEU A 57 -10.78 -7.42 -0.85
N ALA A 58 -11.88 -8.06 -1.23
CA ALA A 58 -11.86 -9.38 -1.86
C ALA A 58 -11.13 -9.35 -3.21
N GLN A 59 -11.37 -8.32 -4.03
CA GLN A 59 -10.67 -8.15 -5.29
C GLN A 59 -9.16 -7.95 -5.09
N LEU A 60 -8.77 -7.06 -4.18
CA LEU A 60 -7.36 -6.82 -3.89
C LEU A 60 -6.68 -8.09 -3.39
N ALA A 61 -7.33 -8.84 -2.50
CA ALA A 61 -6.79 -10.10 -1.99
C ALA A 61 -6.59 -11.11 -3.12
N SER A 62 -7.56 -11.23 -4.04
CA SER A 62 -7.51 -12.23 -5.10
C SER A 62 -6.46 -11.93 -6.17
N ILE A 63 -6.18 -10.65 -6.45
CA ILE A 63 -5.22 -10.25 -7.50
C ILE A 63 -3.83 -9.94 -6.95
N SER A 64 -3.68 -9.80 -5.63
CA SER A 64 -2.37 -9.51 -5.04
C SER A 64 -1.43 -10.71 -5.19
N GLU A 65 -0.14 -10.41 -5.37
CA GLU A 65 0.90 -11.42 -5.27
C GLU A 65 1.26 -11.62 -3.81
N HIS A 66 1.03 -12.82 -3.31
CA HIS A 66 1.31 -13.16 -1.91
C HIS A 66 2.81 -13.35 -1.73
N VAL A 67 3.40 -12.62 -0.78
CA VAL A 67 4.83 -12.61 -0.52
C VAL A 67 5.11 -13.15 0.88
N GLN A 68 6.03 -14.10 0.97
CA GLN A 68 6.55 -14.55 2.25
C GLN A 68 7.81 -13.75 2.56
N SER A 69 7.77 -12.96 3.63
CA SER A 69 8.86 -12.07 4.01
C SER A 69 9.60 -12.57 5.26
N ARG A 70 10.73 -11.93 5.53
CA ARG A 70 11.51 -12.13 6.75
C ARG A 70 11.48 -10.84 7.59
N PRO A 71 11.51 -10.96 8.94
CA PRO A 71 11.64 -9.79 9.79
C PRO A 71 12.89 -8.99 9.46
N LEU A 72 12.74 -7.68 9.37
CA LEU A 72 13.85 -6.74 9.16
C LEU A 72 14.03 -5.87 10.40
N ARG A 73 15.29 -5.50 10.68
CA ARG A 73 15.60 -4.51 11.70
C ARG A 73 15.64 -3.14 11.05
N LEU A 74 14.57 -2.36 11.27
CA LEU A 74 14.43 -1.04 10.70
C LEU A 74 14.04 -0.05 11.78
N ALA A 75 14.67 1.12 11.76
CA ALA A 75 14.36 2.24 12.65
C ALA A 75 13.43 3.21 11.90
N LEU A 76 12.16 2.84 11.74
CA LEU A 76 11.15 3.71 11.12
C LEU A 76 10.46 4.60 12.16
N PRO A 77 9.94 5.78 11.76
CA PRO A 77 9.14 6.63 12.65
C PRO A 77 7.96 5.90 13.28
N ASP A 78 7.28 5.03 12.52
CA ASP A 78 6.22 4.16 13.01
C ASP A 78 6.61 2.71 12.72
N ASP A 79 6.79 1.92 13.78
CA ASP A 79 7.19 0.51 13.65
C ASP A 79 6.13 -0.33 12.95
N GLU A 80 4.87 0.07 12.98
CA GLU A 80 3.78 -0.63 12.29
C GLU A 80 3.94 -0.63 10.77
N ASP A 81 4.68 0.34 10.22
CA ASP A 81 4.95 0.40 8.78
C ASP A 81 6.01 -0.61 8.31
N ARG A 82 6.71 -1.26 9.24
CA ARG A 82 7.77 -2.20 8.90
C ARG A 82 7.29 -3.37 8.03
N VAL A 83 6.06 -3.83 8.23
CA VAL A 83 5.51 -4.95 7.45
C VAL A 83 5.50 -4.65 5.95
N PHE A 84 5.21 -3.40 5.57
CA PHE A 84 5.20 -3.00 4.17
C PHE A 84 6.60 -3.05 3.56
N VAL A 85 7.61 -2.65 4.31
CA VAL A 85 9.01 -2.71 3.86
C VAL A 85 9.46 -4.16 3.75
N GLU A 86 9.12 -5.00 4.72
CA GLU A 86 9.48 -6.43 4.70
C GLU A 86 8.92 -7.12 3.45
N VAL A 87 7.67 -6.88 3.13
CA VAL A 87 7.03 -7.44 1.93
C VAL A 87 7.65 -6.85 0.65
N ALA A 88 7.89 -5.54 0.61
CA ALA A 88 8.50 -4.89 -0.55
C ALA A 88 9.90 -5.45 -0.86
N VAL A 89 10.72 -5.64 0.16
CA VAL A 89 12.08 -6.20 0.00
C VAL A 89 12.01 -7.65 -0.45
N ALA A 90 11.23 -8.49 0.22
CA ALA A 90 11.11 -9.91 -0.10
C ALA A 90 10.52 -10.14 -1.49
N GLY A 91 9.54 -9.35 -1.89
CA GLY A 91 8.89 -9.44 -3.20
C GLY A 91 9.59 -8.68 -4.31
N ARG A 92 10.70 -8.00 -4.02
CA ARG A 92 11.44 -7.18 -4.98
C ARG A 92 10.54 -6.13 -5.63
N ALA A 93 9.79 -5.39 -4.81
CA ALA A 93 8.93 -4.33 -5.29
C ALA A 93 9.73 -3.25 -6.03
N ASP A 94 9.11 -2.65 -7.04
CA ASP A 94 9.68 -1.50 -7.73
C ASP A 94 9.58 -0.23 -6.89
N ALA A 95 8.59 -0.14 -6.00
CA ALA A 95 8.39 1.00 -5.13
C ALA A 95 7.43 0.67 -3.98
N ILE A 96 7.52 1.47 -2.91
CA ILE A 96 6.46 1.60 -1.92
C ILE A 96 5.65 2.84 -2.30
N VAL A 97 4.32 2.73 -2.37
CA VAL A 97 3.44 3.86 -2.67
C VAL A 97 2.67 4.23 -1.41
N THR A 98 2.85 5.45 -0.96
CA THR A 98 2.28 5.93 0.30
C THR A 98 1.90 7.41 0.23
N GLY A 99 0.83 7.78 0.95
CA GLY A 99 0.47 9.18 1.13
C GLY A 99 1.40 9.92 2.09
N ASN A 100 2.25 9.22 2.81
CA ASN A 100 3.15 9.80 3.79
C ASN A 100 4.56 9.22 3.67
N THR A 101 5.35 9.77 2.74
CA THR A 101 6.69 9.28 2.44
C THR A 101 7.66 9.43 3.62
N ARG A 102 7.41 10.36 4.54
CA ARG A 102 8.26 10.57 5.72
C ARG A 102 8.25 9.38 6.67
N HIS A 103 7.17 8.60 6.71
CA HIS A 103 7.07 7.39 7.53
C HIS A 103 8.09 6.32 7.13
N TYR A 104 8.63 6.42 5.90
CA TYR A 104 9.60 5.46 5.37
C TYR A 104 11.03 5.99 5.33
N LEU A 105 11.30 7.12 6.00
CA LEU A 105 12.65 7.62 6.21
C LEU A 105 13.18 7.05 7.53
N PRO A 106 14.19 6.15 7.50
CA PRO A 106 14.75 5.61 8.73
C PRO A 106 15.31 6.69 9.63
N THR A 107 15.06 6.56 10.94
CA THR A 107 15.45 7.56 11.94
C THR A 107 16.93 7.50 12.31
N ASP A 108 17.64 6.44 11.89
CA ASP A 108 19.07 6.24 12.13
C ASP A 108 19.97 6.74 10.99
N GLY A 109 19.40 7.44 9.99
CA GLY A 109 20.13 7.97 8.86
C GLY A 109 20.43 6.99 7.74
N THR A 110 19.99 5.73 7.86
CA THR A 110 20.09 4.76 6.76
C THR A 110 19.02 5.02 5.71
N THR A 111 19.09 4.29 4.59
CA THR A 111 18.08 4.34 3.53
C THR A 111 17.51 2.95 3.28
N LEU A 112 16.28 2.89 2.78
CA LEU A 112 15.63 1.61 2.48
C LEU A 112 16.19 0.91 1.24
N GLY A 113 16.83 1.66 0.34
CA GLY A 113 17.36 1.10 -0.90
C GLY A 113 16.30 0.80 -1.95
N LEU A 114 15.06 1.30 -1.78
CA LEU A 114 14.02 1.22 -2.79
C LEU A 114 13.22 2.53 -2.84
N PRO A 115 12.64 2.88 -4.01
CA PRO A 115 11.87 4.11 -4.13
C PRO A 115 10.64 4.12 -3.23
N VAL A 116 10.37 5.27 -2.60
CA VAL A 116 9.13 5.53 -1.86
C VAL A 116 8.44 6.69 -2.56
N LEU A 117 7.27 6.44 -3.12
CA LEU A 117 6.56 7.37 -3.99
C LEU A 117 5.20 7.73 -3.42
N THR A 118 4.77 8.96 -3.67
CA THR A 118 3.37 9.32 -3.47
C THR A 118 2.51 8.68 -4.57
N PRO A 119 1.19 8.53 -4.37
CA PRO A 119 0.31 8.06 -5.44
C PRO A 119 0.41 8.91 -6.71
N ARG A 120 0.59 10.24 -6.57
CA ARG A 120 0.78 11.13 -7.73
C ARG A 120 2.05 10.79 -8.50
N GLN A 121 3.18 10.64 -7.80
CA GLN A 121 4.46 10.28 -8.43
C GLN A 121 4.35 8.92 -9.13
N PHE A 122 3.71 7.95 -8.48
CA PHE A 122 3.52 6.63 -9.05
C PHE A 122 2.67 6.67 -10.33
N THR A 123 1.52 7.32 -10.28
CA THR A 123 0.61 7.39 -11.45
C THR A 123 1.20 8.20 -12.59
N GLU A 124 1.93 9.27 -12.32
CA GLU A 124 2.64 10.04 -13.34
C GLU A 124 3.74 9.20 -14.01
N GLY A 125 4.48 8.41 -13.24
CA GLY A 125 5.50 7.50 -13.79
C GLY A 125 4.91 6.43 -14.71
N MET A 126 3.72 5.93 -14.41
CA MET A 126 3.03 4.92 -15.22
C MET A 126 2.52 5.44 -16.56
N ARG A 127 2.43 6.76 -16.74
CA ARG A 127 1.98 7.39 -17.99
C ARG A 127 3.10 7.58 -19.01
N GLN A 128 4.33 7.34 -18.60
CA GLN A 128 5.52 7.53 -19.45
C GLN A 128 5.87 6.27 -20.24
#